data_088e6afb1d2a03da5ad021380b792a6f
#
_entry.id   088e6afb1d2a03da5ad021380b792a6f
#
_cell.length_a   1.000
_cell.length_b   1.000
_cell.length_c   1.000
_cell.angle_alpha   90.00
_cell.angle_beta   90.00
_cell.angle_gamma   90.00
#
_symmetry.space_group_name_H-M   'P 1'
#
loop_
_entity.id
_entity.type
_entity.pdbx_description
1 polymer ?
#
loop_
_entity_poly.entity_id
_entity_poly.type
_entity_poly.pdbx_seq_one_letter_code
_entity_poly.pdbx_strand_id
1 'polypeptide(L)'
;MINKTKKKAYIQEMKEFFKTTNSVLVTHYQGLTVKQIDELRNEMRKNGILFKITKNRITKLALEGSKFKKLENLFSGPTAIALSKDAITSAKILTKFAKSNSNLKIIGGIMEDEQLSVADVEKIATLPTLDEARAKIVGILTTPAQKIMSILLAPGSKIAILAHAKSKKT
;
A
#
# COMPACT_ATOMS: atom_id res chain seq x y z
N MET A 1 -13.18 -2.06 31.54
CA MET A 1 -13.87 -3.06 30.69
C MET A 1 -14.72 -2.35 29.64
N ILE A 2 -14.62 -2.71 28.34
CA ILE A 2 -15.45 -2.09 27.30
C ILE A 2 -16.87 -2.62 27.43
N ASN A 3 -17.84 -1.73 27.64
CA ASN A 3 -19.26 -2.07 27.80
C ASN A 3 -19.80 -2.84 26.58
N LYS A 4 -20.79 -3.72 26.80
CA LYS A 4 -21.41 -4.57 25.76
C LYS A 4 -21.99 -3.75 24.61
N THR A 5 -22.52 -2.57 24.91
CA THR A 5 -23.00 -1.58 23.92
C THR A 5 -21.91 -1.02 23.02
N LYS A 6 -20.76 -0.64 23.59
CA LYS A 6 -19.60 -0.15 22.83
C LYS A 6 -19.00 -1.23 21.91
N LYS A 7 -19.06 -2.51 22.33
CA LYS A 7 -18.62 -3.63 21.47
C LYS A 7 -19.54 -3.82 20.27
N LYS A 8 -20.86 -3.72 20.47
CA LYS A 8 -21.83 -3.82 19.35
C LYS A 8 -21.67 -2.67 18.37
N ALA A 9 -21.52 -1.43 18.86
CA ALA A 9 -21.28 -0.27 18.00
C ALA A 9 -20.00 -0.41 17.19
N TYR A 10 -18.92 -0.89 17.80
CA TYR A 10 -17.65 -1.13 17.09
C TYR A 10 -17.77 -2.22 16.03
N ILE A 11 -18.52 -3.30 16.28
CA ILE A 11 -18.78 -4.34 15.27
C ILE A 11 -19.57 -3.78 14.09
N GLN A 12 -20.56 -2.92 14.35
CA GLN A 12 -21.34 -2.27 13.28
C GLN A 12 -20.45 -1.34 12.44
N GLU A 13 -19.66 -0.50 13.09
CA GLU A 13 -18.69 0.36 12.42
C GLU A 13 -17.73 -0.44 11.52
N MET A 14 -17.17 -1.55 12.05
CA MET A 14 -16.28 -2.41 11.28
C MET A 14 -16.99 -3.09 10.10
N LYS A 15 -18.25 -3.52 10.27
CA LYS A 15 -19.04 -4.07 9.16
C LYS A 15 -19.29 -3.05 8.05
N GLU A 16 -19.52 -1.79 8.39
CA GLU A 16 -19.65 -0.71 7.40
C GLU A 16 -18.33 -0.48 6.65
N PHE A 17 -17.21 -0.46 7.35
CA PHE A 17 -15.89 -0.35 6.70
C PHE A 17 -15.64 -1.54 5.77
N PHE A 18 -15.92 -2.77 6.17
CA PHE A 18 -15.77 -3.93 5.29
C PHE A 18 -16.70 -3.91 4.07
N LYS A 19 -17.85 -3.24 4.13
CA LYS A 19 -18.73 -3.06 2.95
C LYS A 19 -18.18 -2.04 1.96
N THR A 20 -17.48 -1.02 2.44
CA THR A 20 -16.98 0.09 1.62
C THR A 20 -15.57 -0.16 1.05
N THR A 21 -14.85 -1.15 1.57
CA THR A 21 -13.48 -1.47 1.17
C THR A 21 -13.44 -2.72 0.29
N ASN A 22 -12.54 -2.70 -0.71
CA ASN A 22 -12.34 -3.82 -1.63
C ASN A 22 -11.14 -4.70 -1.23
N SER A 23 -10.25 -4.18 -0.38
CA SER A 23 -9.07 -4.92 0.05
C SER A 23 -8.81 -4.76 1.54
N VAL A 24 -8.38 -5.85 2.15
CA VAL A 24 -8.04 -5.95 3.57
C VAL A 24 -6.68 -6.63 3.69
N LEU A 25 -5.68 -5.94 4.21
CA LEU A 25 -4.37 -6.50 4.51
C LEU A 25 -4.20 -6.64 6.03
N VAL A 26 -3.64 -7.76 6.44
CA VAL A 26 -3.39 -8.10 7.85
C VAL A 26 -1.89 -8.11 8.11
N THR A 27 -1.47 -7.39 9.15
CA THR A 27 -0.07 -7.26 9.53
C THR A 27 0.12 -7.48 11.02
N HIS A 28 1.29 -7.99 11.40
CA HIS A 28 1.76 -7.98 12.79
C HIS A 28 2.57 -6.71 13.04
N TYR A 29 2.23 -6.02 14.13
CA TYR A 29 2.89 -4.76 14.53
C TYR A 29 3.76 -4.92 15.79
N GLN A 30 4.01 -6.16 16.23
CA GLN A 30 4.78 -6.43 17.43
C GLN A 30 6.22 -5.94 17.29
N GLY A 31 6.67 -5.15 18.28
CA GLY A 31 8.02 -4.59 18.30
C GLY A 31 8.18 -3.22 17.64
N LEU A 32 7.10 -2.63 17.10
CA LEU A 32 7.11 -1.26 16.60
C LEU A 32 7.00 -0.25 17.76
N THR A 33 7.74 0.85 17.65
CA THR A 33 7.62 1.98 18.57
C THR A 33 6.36 2.79 18.27
N VAL A 34 5.87 3.55 19.25
CA VAL A 34 4.68 4.41 19.07
C VAL A 34 4.88 5.42 17.94
N LYS A 35 6.07 6.01 17.84
CA LYS A 35 6.41 6.94 16.74
C LYS A 35 6.27 6.30 15.36
N GLN A 36 6.79 5.08 15.19
CA GLN A 36 6.71 4.33 13.93
C GLN A 36 5.27 3.98 13.56
N ILE A 37 4.44 3.61 14.55
CA ILE A 37 3.02 3.34 14.32
C ILE A 37 2.27 4.61 13.89
N ASP A 38 2.58 5.75 14.47
CA ASP A 38 1.94 7.01 14.11
C ASP A 38 2.41 7.53 12.74
N GLU A 39 3.68 7.35 12.39
CA GLU A 39 4.19 7.61 11.04
C GLU A 39 3.46 6.76 10.00
N LEU A 40 3.34 5.44 10.25
CA LEU A 40 2.61 4.54 9.37
C LEU A 40 1.13 4.95 9.22
N ARG A 41 0.47 5.31 10.33
CA ARG A 41 -0.92 5.82 10.28
C ARG A 41 -1.05 7.09 9.45
N ASN A 42 -0.11 8.01 9.59
CA ASN A 42 -0.13 9.27 8.85
C ASN A 42 0.10 9.03 7.35
N GLU A 43 1.04 8.16 6.97
CA GLU A 43 1.25 7.78 5.56
C GLU A 43 0.01 7.09 4.98
N MET A 44 -0.59 6.17 5.73
CA MET A 44 -1.80 5.48 5.32
C MET A 44 -2.98 6.44 5.13
N ARG A 45 -3.20 7.36 6.08
CA ARG A 45 -4.28 8.35 6.01
C ARG A 45 -4.13 9.29 4.82
N LYS A 46 -2.91 9.73 4.49
CA LYS A 46 -2.63 10.57 3.31
C LYS A 46 -3.10 9.90 2.01
N ASN A 47 -3.06 8.57 1.95
CA ASN A 47 -3.47 7.78 0.80
C ASN A 47 -4.91 7.21 0.93
N GLY A 48 -5.70 7.70 1.88
CA GLY A 48 -7.07 7.26 2.07
C GLY A 48 -7.23 5.84 2.62
N ILE A 49 -6.18 5.28 3.23
CA ILE A 49 -6.17 3.93 3.79
C ILE A 49 -6.43 4.01 5.29
N LEU A 50 -7.36 3.21 5.78
CA LEU A 50 -7.67 3.13 7.19
C LEU A 50 -6.83 2.04 7.85
N PHE A 51 -5.86 2.45 8.69
CA PHE A 51 -5.06 1.52 9.49
C PHE A 51 -5.58 1.49 10.93
N LYS A 52 -6.10 0.34 11.36
CA LYS A 52 -6.63 0.13 12.71
C LYS A 52 -5.99 -1.09 13.37
N ILE A 53 -5.60 -0.95 14.63
CA ILE A 53 -5.25 -2.07 15.51
C ILE A 53 -6.54 -2.59 16.10
N THR A 54 -6.83 -3.87 15.94
CA THR A 54 -8.11 -4.46 16.30
C THR A 54 -7.93 -5.63 17.25
N LYS A 55 -8.99 -5.92 18.02
CA LYS A 55 -9.03 -7.12 18.86
C LYS A 55 -9.53 -8.30 18.02
N ASN A 56 -8.73 -9.34 17.84
CA ASN A 56 -9.01 -10.49 16.99
C ASN A 56 -10.42 -11.08 17.16
N ARG A 57 -10.87 -11.28 18.41
CA ARG A 57 -12.22 -11.84 18.69
C ARG A 57 -13.35 -10.96 18.14
N ILE A 58 -13.22 -9.63 18.25
CA ILE A 58 -14.25 -8.70 17.78
C ILE A 58 -14.22 -8.62 16.26
N THR A 59 -13.03 -8.64 15.68
CA THR A 59 -12.86 -8.63 14.23
C THR A 59 -13.40 -9.89 13.59
N LYS A 60 -13.14 -11.08 14.15
CA LYS A 60 -13.71 -12.34 13.68
C LYS A 60 -15.24 -12.28 13.65
N LEU A 61 -15.90 -11.78 14.71
CA LEU A 61 -17.35 -11.58 14.75
C LEU A 61 -17.85 -10.55 13.71
N ALA A 62 -17.03 -9.54 13.39
CA ALA A 62 -17.40 -8.57 12.35
C ALA A 62 -17.24 -9.14 10.93
N LEU A 63 -16.33 -10.10 10.73
CA LEU A 63 -16.10 -10.81 9.46
C LEU A 63 -17.19 -11.86 9.18
N GLU A 64 -17.89 -12.34 10.21
CA GLU A 64 -19.05 -13.21 10.04
C GLU A 64 -20.12 -12.50 9.22
N GLY A 65 -20.39 -13.03 8.03
CA GLY A 65 -21.35 -12.45 7.07
C GLY A 65 -20.75 -11.43 6.09
N SER A 66 -19.42 -11.23 6.06
CA SER A 66 -18.75 -10.44 5.03
C SER A 66 -18.00 -11.34 4.04
N LYS A 67 -17.63 -10.77 2.87
CA LYS A 67 -16.81 -11.43 1.84
C LYS A 67 -15.44 -11.89 2.37
N PHE A 68 -14.96 -11.28 3.44
CA PHE A 68 -13.62 -11.49 4.02
C PHE A 68 -13.55 -12.61 5.07
N LYS A 69 -14.54 -13.51 5.16
CA LYS A 69 -14.56 -14.64 6.11
C LYS A 69 -13.30 -15.51 6.05
N LYS A 70 -12.70 -15.65 4.87
CA LYS A 70 -11.46 -16.42 4.66
C LYS A 70 -10.25 -15.88 5.46
N LEU A 71 -10.30 -14.62 5.92
CA LEU A 71 -9.24 -14.03 6.75
C LEU A 71 -9.23 -14.54 8.20
N GLU A 72 -10.25 -15.25 8.65
CA GLU A 72 -10.39 -15.66 10.06
C GLU A 72 -9.16 -16.41 10.58
N ASN A 73 -8.52 -17.21 9.73
CA ASN A 73 -7.31 -17.97 10.07
C ASN A 73 -6.06 -17.10 10.25
N LEU A 74 -6.03 -15.90 9.64
CA LEU A 74 -4.88 -14.99 9.72
C LEU A 74 -4.90 -14.11 10.98
N PHE A 75 -6.02 -14.09 11.73
CA PHE A 75 -6.13 -13.34 12.97
C PHE A 75 -5.60 -14.14 14.17
N SER A 76 -4.26 -14.33 14.21
CA SER A 76 -3.53 -14.88 15.34
C SER A 76 -2.50 -13.85 15.84
N GLY A 77 -2.29 -13.72 17.14
CA GLY A 77 -1.33 -12.77 17.72
C GLY A 77 -1.75 -11.29 17.64
N PRO A 78 -0.80 -10.35 17.77
CA PRO A 78 -1.04 -8.90 17.71
C PRO A 78 -1.22 -8.43 16.27
N THR A 79 -2.47 -8.31 15.82
CA THR A 79 -2.82 -7.96 14.45
C THR A 79 -3.30 -6.52 14.29
N ALA A 80 -2.88 -5.91 13.21
CA ALA A 80 -3.43 -4.66 12.70
C ALA A 80 -3.98 -4.89 11.29
N ILE A 81 -5.00 -4.13 10.94
CA ILE A 81 -5.72 -4.24 9.67
C ILE A 81 -5.56 -2.93 8.90
N ALA A 82 -5.18 -3.04 7.64
CA ALA A 82 -5.22 -1.96 6.67
C ALA A 82 -6.41 -2.19 5.73
N LEU A 83 -7.35 -1.27 5.75
CA LEU A 83 -8.56 -1.28 4.94
C LEU A 83 -8.41 -0.24 3.84
N SER A 84 -8.54 -0.64 2.57
CA SER A 84 -8.41 0.28 1.44
C SER A 84 -9.37 -0.07 0.30
N LYS A 85 -9.66 0.92 -0.53
CA LYS A 85 -10.33 0.72 -1.82
C LYS A 85 -9.34 0.25 -2.88
N ASP A 86 -8.07 0.70 -2.78
CA ASP A 86 -6.97 0.34 -3.69
C ASP A 86 -5.96 -0.56 -2.96
N ALA A 87 -5.93 -1.82 -3.36
CA ALA A 87 -5.03 -2.83 -2.80
C ALA A 87 -3.56 -2.55 -3.12
N ILE A 88 -3.26 -1.98 -4.29
CA ILE A 88 -1.88 -1.75 -4.75
C ILE A 88 -1.21 -0.69 -3.89
N THR A 89 -1.90 0.42 -3.64
CA THR A 89 -1.36 1.51 -2.82
C THR A 89 -1.12 1.06 -1.38
N SER A 90 -2.06 0.28 -0.81
CA SER A 90 -1.89 -0.25 0.56
C SER A 90 -0.74 -1.25 0.66
N ALA A 91 -0.59 -2.15 -0.32
CA ALA A 91 0.51 -3.10 -0.38
C ALA A 91 1.88 -2.40 -0.53
N LYS A 92 1.97 -1.37 -1.40
CA LYS A 92 3.21 -0.58 -1.58
C LYS A 92 3.67 0.09 -0.28
N ILE A 93 2.75 0.77 0.43
CA ILE A 93 3.09 1.47 1.67
C ILE A 93 3.53 0.47 2.73
N LEU A 94 2.78 -0.63 2.92
CA LEU A 94 3.12 -1.67 3.88
C LEU A 94 4.46 -2.32 3.57
N THR A 95 4.72 -2.68 2.32
CA THR A 95 5.97 -3.32 1.90
C THR A 95 7.16 -2.34 2.02
N LYS A 96 6.97 -1.06 1.67
CA LYS A 96 7.99 -0.03 1.86
C LYS A 96 8.34 0.13 3.34
N PHE A 97 7.33 0.20 4.19
CA PHE A 97 7.52 0.35 5.62
C PHE A 97 8.11 -0.92 6.27
N ALA A 98 7.71 -2.12 5.82
CA ALA A 98 8.28 -3.38 6.28
C ALA A 98 9.77 -3.52 5.92
N LYS A 99 10.19 -3.00 4.75
CA LYS A 99 11.62 -2.94 4.37
C LYS A 99 12.42 -1.99 5.26
N SER A 100 11.82 -0.88 5.69
CA SER A 100 12.46 0.08 6.60
C SER A 100 12.44 -0.38 8.06
N ASN A 101 11.46 -1.19 8.45
CA ASN A 101 11.25 -1.65 9.83
C ASN A 101 10.98 -3.16 9.84
N SER A 102 12.00 -3.95 10.18
CA SER A 102 11.93 -5.42 10.23
C SER A 102 10.89 -5.98 11.22
N ASN A 103 10.40 -5.16 12.13
CA ASN A 103 9.40 -5.53 13.13
C ASN A 103 7.97 -5.57 12.58
N LEU A 104 7.69 -4.94 11.41
CA LEU A 104 6.40 -5.06 10.75
C LEU A 104 6.41 -6.29 9.84
N LYS A 105 5.58 -7.27 10.16
CA LYS A 105 5.43 -8.48 9.33
C LYS A 105 4.07 -8.48 8.67
N ILE A 106 4.05 -8.58 7.35
CA ILE A 106 2.82 -8.79 6.58
C ILE A 106 2.49 -10.28 6.66
N ILE A 107 1.25 -10.62 7.02
CA ILE A 107 0.78 -12.00 7.11
C ILE A 107 0.09 -12.41 5.82
N GLY A 108 -0.65 -11.48 5.23
CA GLY A 108 -1.44 -11.70 4.03
C GLY A 108 -2.64 -10.76 3.98
N GLY A 109 -3.58 -11.07 3.12
CA GLY A 109 -4.79 -10.27 2.98
C GLY A 109 -5.83 -10.91 2.08
N ILE A 110 -6.88 -10.17 1.80
CA ILE A 110 -7.87 -10.51 0.75
C ILE A 110 -8.05 -9.28 -0.13
N MET A 111 -8.09 -9.52 -1.43
CA MET A 111 -8.46 -8.56 -2.45
C MET A 111 -9.60 -9.16 -3.29
N GLU A 112 -10.73 -8.46 -3.31
CA GLU A 112 -11.96 -8.82 -4.06
C GLU A 112 -12.57 -10.19 -3.70
N ASP A 113 -12.05 -11.16 -3.24
CA ASP A 113 -12.47 -12.51 -2.80
C ASP A 113 -11.29 -13.50 -2.87
N GLU A 114 -10.12 -13.05 -3.39
CA GLU A 114 -8.91 -13.85 -3.44
C GLU A 114 -8.06 -13.65 -2.20
N GLN A 115 -7.63 -14.75 -1.61
CA GLN A 115 -6.71 -14.73 -0.48
C GLN A 115 -5.28 -14.52 -0.98
N LEU A 116 -4.62 -13.50 -0.47
CA LEU A 116 -3.24 -13.13 -0.81
C LEU A 116 -2.28 -13.71 0.23
N SER A 117 -1.29 -14.45 -0.24
CA SER A 117 -0.14 -14.82 0.55
C SER A 117 0.85 -13.67 0.68
N VAL A 118 1.84 -13.79 1.55
CA VAL A 118 2.91 -12.79 1.72
C VAL A 118 3.62 -12.51 0.39
N ALA A 119 3.96 -13.56 -0.37
CA ALA A 119 4.61 -13.43 -1.67
C ALA A 119 3.74 -12.68 -2.70
N ASP A 120 2.43 -12.86 -2.64
CA ASP A 120 1.51 -12.20 -3.56
C ASP A 120 1.34 -10.72 -3.21
N VAL A 121 1.33 -10.37 -1.91
CA VAL A 121 1.35 -8.97 -1.48
C VAL A 121 2.62 -8.25 -1.93
N GLU A 122 3.77 -8.92 -1.90
CA GLU A 122 5.02 -8.36 -2.44
C GLU A 122 4.96 -8.16 -3.95
N LYS A 123 4.40 -9.11 -4.71
CA LYS A 123 4.20 -8.96 -6.16
C LYS A 123 3.27 -7.79 -6.46
N ILE A 124 2.14 -7.66 -5.76
CA ILE A 124 1.20 -6.55 -5.92
C ILE A 124 1.87 -5.21 -5.60
N ALA A 125 2.75 -5.16 -4.61
CA ALA A 125 3.49 -3.95 -4.27
C ALA A 125 4.46 -3.50 -5.38
N THR A 126 4.87 -4.37 -6.31
CA THR A 126 5.69 -3.98 -7.48
C THR A 126 4.85 -3.39 -8.62
N LEU A 127 3.55 -3.61 -8.64
CA LEU A 127 2.67 -3.07 -9.68
C LEU A 127 2.56 -1.54 -9.60
N PRO A 128 2.41 -0.84 -10.72
CA PRO A 128 2.18 0.60 -10.69
C PRO A 128 0.81 0.93 -10.11
N THR A 129 0.71 2.02 -9.37
CA THR A 129 -0.59 2.57 -8.94
C THR A 129 -1.41 3.03 -10.15
N LEU A 130 -2.71 3.24 -9.97
CA LEU A 130 -3.59 3.67 -11.06
C LEU A 130 -3.08 4.96 -11.74
N ASP A 131 -2.60 5.92 -10.98
CA ASP A 131 -2.09 7.18 -11.53
C ASP A 131 -0.73 7.00 -12.22
N GLU A 132 0.15 6.15 -11.66
CA GLU A 132 1.40 5.76 -12.32
C GLU A 132 1.15 5.00 -13.62
N ALA A 133 0.14 4.12 -13.66
CA ALA A 133 -0.25 3.38 -14.87
C ALA A 133 -0.77 4.34 -15.96
N ARG A 134 -1.64 5.28 -15.59
CA ARG A 134 -2.12 6.34 -16.50
C ARG A 134 -0.99 7.20 -17.01
N ALA A 135 -0.07 7.62 -16.15
CA ALA A 135 1.10 8.39 -16.54
C ALA A 135 2.01 7.62 -17.51
N LYS A 136 2.19 6.31 -17.30
CA LYS A 136 2.93 5.45 -18.22
C LYS A 136 2.29 5.38 -19.60
N ILE A 137 0.97 5.24 -19.68
CA ILE A 137 0.24 5.22 -20.97
C ILE A 137 0.45 6.53 -21.72
N VAL A 138 0.28 7.68 -21.04
CA VAL A 138 0.54 9.00 -21.65
C VAL A 138 2.00 9.12 -22.08
N GLY A 139 2.95 8.67 -21.25
CA GLY A 139 4.37 8.64 -21.57
C GLY A 139 4.67 7.83 -22.83
N ILE A 140 4.06 6.65 -23.00
CA ILE A 140 4.23 5.83 -24.20
C ILE A 140 3.74 6.56 -25.46
N LEU A 141 2.61 7.25 -25.37
CA LEU A 141 2.04 8.01 -26.49
C LEU A 141 2.91 9.23 -26.89
N THR A 142 3.57 9.86 -25.92
CA THR A 142 4.45 11.02 -26.17
C THR A 142 5.88 10.63 -26.55
N THR A 143 6.31 9.41 -26.22
CA THR A 143 7.69 8.93 -26.47
C THR A 143 8.15 9.05 -27.93
N PRO A 144 7.35 8.71 -28.98
CA PRO A 144 7.79 8.85 -30.37
C PRO A 144 8.15 10.31 -30.74
N ALA A 145 7.31 11.26 -30.33
CA ALA A 145 7.56 12.69 -30.59
C ALA A 145 8.82 13.18 -29.85
N GLN A 146 8.98 12.78 -28.58
CA GLN A 146 10.18 13.11 -27.80
C GLN A 146 11.45 12.53 -28.39
N LYS A 147 11.42 11.29 -28.93
CA LYS A 147 12.56 10.67 -29.61
C LYS A 147 12.97 11.45 -30.85
N ILE A 148 12.03 11.87 -31.69
CA ILE A 148 12.32 12.68 -32.86
C ILE A 148 12.98 14.00 -32.46
N MET A 149 12.40 14.70 -31.47
CA MET A 149 12.99 15.95 -30.97
C MET A 149 14.40 15.74 -30.40
N SER A 150 14.62 14.65 -29.65
CA SER A 150 15.93 14.34 -29.06
C SER A 150 16.98 14.07 -30.13
N ILE A 151 16.63 13.41 -31.23
CA ILE A 151 17.54 13.16 -32.37
C ILE A 151 17.91 14.48 -33.10
N LEU A 152 16.95 15.37 -33.27
CA LEU A 152 17.19 16.68 -33.89
C LEU A 152 18.08 17.59 -33.04
N LEU A 153 17.92 17.52 -31.69
CA LEU A 153 18.71 18.33 -30.76
C LEU A 153 20.05 17.67 -30.37
N ALA A 154 20.25 16.39 -30.66
CA ALA A 154 21.45 15.65 -30.30
C ALA A 154 22.79 16.25 -30.80
N PRO A 155 22.90 16.76 -32.03
CA PRO A 155 24.17 17.35 -32.49
C PRO A 155 24.57 18.57 -31.65
N GLY A 156 23.63 19.48 -31.36
CA GLY A 156 23.90 20.68 -30.57
C GLY A 156 24.25 20.37 -29.11
N SER A 157 23.53 19.46 -28.51
CA SER A 157 23.79 19.04 -27.10
C SER A 157 25.14 18.34 -26.96
N LYS A 158 25.56 17.51 -27.94
CA LYS A 158 26.88 16.85 -27.89
C LYS A 158 28.02 17.86 -27.98
N ILE A 159 27.89 18.90 -28.83
CA ILE A 159 28.90 19.97 -28.94
C ILE A 159 29.01 20.74 -27.61
N ALA A 160 27.90 21.10 -26.99
CA ALA A 160 27.87 21.78 -25.72
C ALA A 160 28.50 20.94 -24.58
N ILE A 161 28.22 19.63 -24.54
CA ILE A 161 28.84 18.71 -23.55
C ILE A 161 30.37 18.64 -23.75
N LEU A 162 30.83 18.53 -25.00
CA LEU A 162 32.29 18.50 -25.32
C LEU A 162 32.97 19.81 -24.91
N ALA A 163 32.36 20.96 -25.21
CA ALA A 163 32.89 22.27 -24.79
C ALA A 163 32.98 22.38 -23.24
N HIS A 164 31.95 21.95 -22.57
CA HIS A 164 31.92 21.95 -21.10
C HIS A 164 32.95 20.96 -20.50
N ALA A 165 33.11 19.79 -21.10
CA ALA A 165 34.11 18.80 -20.64
C ALA A 165 35.55 19.32 -20.86
N LYS A 166 35.79 20.08 -21.91
CA LYS A 166 37.09 20.71 -22.17
C LYS A 166 37.39 21.83 -21.19
N SER A 167 36.40 22.68 -20.84
CA SER A 167 36.57 23.76 -19.87
C SER A 167 36.84 23.28 -18.45
N LYS A 168 36.46 22.07 -18.11
CA LYS A 168 36.74 21.46 -16.79
C LYS A 168 38.13 20.79 -16.68
N LYS A 169 38.80 20.61 -17.81
CA LYS A 169 40.17 20.01 -17.84
C LYS A 169 41.27 21.05 -17.94
N THR A 170 40.91 22.31 -18.10
CA THR A 170 41.79 23.46 -18.02
C THR A 170 41.62 24.16 -16.69
#